data_0cdd976fc7db102db29b0aa66847d094
#
_entry.id   0cdd976fc7db102db29b0aa66847d094
#
_cell.length_a   1.000
_cell.length_b   1.000
_cell.length_c   1.000
_cell.angle_alpha   90.00
_cell.angle_beta   90.00
_cell.angle_gamma   90.00
#
_symmetry.space_group_name_H-M   'P 1'
#
loop_
_entity.id
_entity.type
_entity.pdbx_description
1 polymer ?
#
loop_
_entity_poly.entity_id
_entity_poly.type
_entity_poly.pdbx_seq_one_letter_code
_entity_poly.pdbx_strand_id
1 'polypeptide(L)'
;MLELRDVSLRFGPLSVLDQVSFVLRPGERVGIVGASGTGKSSLLKMAAGLLATSSGACINSYRHPLLVFQEPRLLPWRRIHQNIEIPLLAAGLAKQEAQARARHWLARVGLASSSRAWPHELSGGMAQRAALARAFALQPDLLLLDEPFSALDPALRADLGKLCVECVADTGAAMLCISHHPHELVDMVDRCIVIADRKITPFALEAAASGRQAAPLPHRALLNQEPPTS
;
A
#
# COMPACT_ATOMS: atom_id res chain seq x y z
N MET A 1 -8.32 4.34 12.05
CA MET A 1 -9.23 4.68 10.95
C MET A 1 -8.62 5.80 10.14
N LEU A 2 -8.69 5.74 8.80
CA LEU A 2 -8.38 6.82 7.88
C LEU A 2 -9.69 7.33 7.26
N GLU A 3 -9.91 8.62 7.28
CA GLU A 3 -11.12 9.24 6.74
C GLU A 3 -10.76 10.47 5.89
N LEU A 4 -11.26 10.49 4.67
CA LEU A 4 -11.28 11.66 3.80
C LEU A 4 -12.69 12.25 3.83
N ARG A 5 -12.81 13.56 4.12
CA ARG A 5 -14.08 14.31 4.13
C ARG A 5 -14.00 15.44 3.10
N ASP A 6 -14.74 15.32 2.01
CA ASP A 6 -14.86 16.29 0.93
C ASP A 6 -13.51 16.84 0.45
N VAL A 7 -12.54 15.93 0.35
CA VAL A 7 -11.16 16.29 0.02
C VAL A 7 -11.04 16.67 -1.44
N SER A 8 -10.46 17.83 -1.69
CA SER A 8 -9.98 18.21 -3.02
C SER A 8 -8.48 18.38 -3.02
N LEU A 9 -7.85 18.02 -4.14
CA LEU A 9 -6.42 18.17 -4.36
C LEU A 9 -6.16 18.88 -5.69
N ARG A 10 -5.37 19.95 -5.65
CA ARG A 10 -4.96 20.73 -6.81
C ARG A 10 -3.47 20.99 -6.81
N PHE A 11 -2.85 20.98 -7.97
CA PHE A 11 -1.48 21.43 -8.20
C PHE A 11 -1.53 22.61 -9.19
N GLY A 12 -1.50 23.83 -8.66
CA GLY A 12 -1.76 25.02 -9.43
C GLY A 12 -3.15 24.96 -10.11
N PRO A 13 -3.25 25.09 -11.45
CA PRO A 13 -4.51 25.02 -12.15
C PRO A 13 -5.06 23.58 -12.30
N LEU A 14 -4.22 22.57 -12.10
CA LEU A 14 -4.60 21.17 -12.28
C LEU A 14 -5.38 20.65 -11.06
N SER A 15 -6.67 20.32 -11.25
CA SER A 15 -7.47 19.61 -10.24
C SER A 15 -7.29 18.09 -10.43
N VAL A 16 -6.83 17.41 -9.37
CA VAL A 16 -6.54 15.97 -9.35
C VAL A 16 -7.65 15.18 -8.69
N LEU A 17 -8.14 15.67 -7.54
CA LEU A 17 -9.31 15.13 -6.83
C LEU A 17 -10.27 16.27 -6.52
N ASP A 18 -11.56 15.98 -6.51
CA ASP A 18 -12.59 16.98 -6.31
C ASP A 18 -13.70 16.47 -5.40
N GLN A 19 -13.74 17.01 -4.17
CA GLN A 19 -14.71 16.68 -3.11
C GLN A 19 -14.90 15.17 -2.92
N VAL A 20 -13.79 14.43 -2.74
CA VAL A 20 -13.84 12.98 -2.54
C VAL A 20 -13.97 12.65 -1.05
N SER A 21 -14.84 11.70 -0.72
CA SER A 21 -15.01 11.18 0.62
C SER A 21 -14.78 9.67 0.60
N PHE A 22 -14.02 9.17 1.59
CA PHE A 22 -13.60 7.78 1.67
C PHE A 22 -13.26 7.43 3.11
N VAL A 23 -13.57 6.21 3.52
CA VAL A 23 -13.22 5.68 4.85
C VAL A 23 -12.52 4.35 4.70
N LEU A 24 -11.40 4.17 5.41
CA LEU A 24 -10.70 2.90 5.62
C LEU A 24 -10.77 2.54 7.11
N ARG A 25 -11.41 1.42 7.41
CA ARG A 25 -11.60 0.94 8.78
C ARG A 25 -10.38 0.15 9.27
N PRO A 26 -10.17 0.02 10.58
CA PRO A 26 -9.14 -0.87 11.13
C PRO A 26 -9.31 -2.31 10.59
N GLY A 27 -8.20 -2.92 10.19
CA GLY A 27 -8.16 -4.27 9.63
C GLY A 27 -8.70 -4.39 8.20
N GLU A 28 -9.31 -3.35 7.63
CA GLU A 28 -9.87 -3.38 6.29
C GLU A 28 -8.78 -3.29 5.22
N ARG A 29 -8.93 -4.06 4.13
CA ARG A 29 -8.03 -4.08 2.97
C ARG A 29 -8.75 -3.54 1.75
N VAL A 30 -8.28 -2.43 1.21
CA VAL A 30 -8.92 -1.76 0.06
C VAL A 30 -7.96 -1.63 -1.11
N GLY A 31 -8.43 -2.04 -2.28
CA GLY A 31 -7.75 -1.83 -3.56
C GLY A 31 -8.12 -0.50 -4.20
N ILE A 32 -7.17 0.14 -4.85
CA ILE A 32 -7.39 1.35 -5.64
C ILE A 32 -7.01 1.06 -7.08
N VAL A 33 -7.94 1.24 -7.99
CA VAL A 33 -7.73 1.12 -9.43
C VAL A 33 -8.01 2.44 -10.15
N GLY A 34 -7.56 2.57 -11.37
CA GLY A 34 -7.78 3.76 -12.21
C GLY A 34 -6.62 4.01 -13.16
N ALA A 35 -6.84 4.84 -14.16
CA ALA A 35 -5.83 5.20 -15.16
C ALA A 35 -4.61 5.90 -14.51
N SER A 36 -3.48 5.95 -15.24
CA SER A 36 -2.31 6.72 -14.81
C SER A 36 -2.67 8.20 -14.69
N GLY A 37 -2.12 8.88 -13.69
CA GLY A 37 -2.36 10.31 -13.47
C GLY A 37 -3.67 10.68 -12.80
N THR A 38 -4.55 9.73 -12.43
CA THR A 38 -5.85 10.04 -11.80
C THR A 38 -5.76 10.44 -10.33
N GLY A 39 -4.57 10.44 -9.72
CA GLY A 39 -4.40 10.87 -8.33
C GLY A 39 -4.26 9.75 -7.31
N LYS A 40 -4.15 8.47 -7.71
CA LYS A 40 -4.01 7.31 -6.82
C LYS A 40 -2.84 7.45 -5.84
N SER A 41 -1.63 7.70 -6.36
CA SER A 41 -0.43 7.89 -5.52
C SER A 41 -0.53 9.15 -4.65
N SER A 42 -1.23 10.19 -5.12
CA SER A 42 -1.48 11.38 -4.32
C SER A 42 -2.40 11.09 -3.15
N LEU A 43 -3.41 10.23 -3.33
CA LEU A 43 -4.27 9.78 -2.25
C LEU A 43 -3.47 9.00 -1.20
N LEU A 44 -2.58 8.08 -1.60
CA LEU A 44 -1.70 7.39 -0.65
C LEU A 44 -0.77 8.34 0.10
N LYS A 45 -0.20 9.35 -0.59
CA LYS A 45 0.65 10.36 0.04
C LYS A 45 -0.13 11.21 1.06
N MET A 46 -1.39 11.56 0.78
CA MET A 46 -2.25 12.24 1.77
C MET A 46 -2.53 11.32 2.96
N ALA A 47 -2.87 10.06 2.72
CA ALA A 47 -3.07 9.06 3.77
C ALA A 47 -1.82 8.85 4.63
N ALA A 48 -0.63 8.95 4.05
CA ALA A 48 0.66 8.89 4.76
C ALA A 48 1.05 10.20 5.48
N GLY A 49 0.27 11.28 5.35
CA GLY A 49 0.62 12.60 5.87
C GLY A 49 1.75 13.31 5.13
N LEU A 50 2.11 12.82 3.92
CA LEU A 50 3.20 13.38 3.10
C LEU A 50 2.72 14.45 2.11
N LEU A 51 1.41 14.63 1.99
CA LEU A 51 0.78 15.61 1.09
C LEU A 51 -0.44 16.21 1.78
N ALA A 52 -0.49 17.53 1.83
CA ALA A 52 -1.67 18.23 2.35
C ALA A 52 -2.81 18.26 1.32
N THR A 53 -4.04 18.28 1.79
CA THR A 53 -5.22 18.53 0.97
C THR A 53 -5.32 20.00 0.57
N SER A 54 -5.90 20.31 -0.58
CA SER A 54 -6.20 21.71 -0.97
C SER A 54 -7.45 22.23 -0.28
N SER A 55 -8.44 21.35 -0.03
CA SER A 55 -9.63 21.62 0.79
C SER A 55 -10.18 20.30 1.34
N GLY A 56 -11.10 20.38 2.28
CA GLY A 56 -11.61 19.22 3.02
C GLY A 56 -10.61 18.75 4.09
N ALA A 57 -10.83 17.56 4.64
CA ALA A 57 -10.01 17.02 5.72
C ALA A 57 -9.59 15.58 5.44
N CYS A 58 -8.29 15.29 5.64
CA CYS A 58 -7.76 13.92 5.70
C CYS A 58 -7.41 13.62 7.16
N ILE A 59 -8.19 12.76 7.80
CA ILE A 59 -8.04 12.42 9.22
C ILE A 59 -7.46 11.00 9.28
N ASN A 60 -6.22 10.88 9.76
CA ASN A 60 -5.57 9.60 9.95
C ASN A 60 -5.32 9.37 11.45
N SER A 61 -6.00 8.37 12.01
CA SER A 61 -5.87 7.96 13.43
C SER A 61 -4.93 6.77 13.63
N TYR A 62 -4.28 6.28 12.57
CA TYR A 62 -3.26 5.25 12.67
C TYR A 62 -1.95 5.86 13.23
N ARG A 63 -1.25 5.09 14.07
CA ARG A 63 -0.04 5.57 14.76
C ARG A 63 1.22 5.39 13.92
N HIS A 64 1.24 4.33 13.11
CA HIS A 64 2.40 3.90 12.32
C HIS A 64 2.02 3.65 10.86
N PRO A 65 1.49 4.66 10.13
CA PRO A 65 1.23 4.51 8.70
C PRO A 65 2.55 4.36 7.97
N LEU A 66 2.64 3.38 7.07
CA LEU A 66 3.85 3.13 6.30
C LEU A 66 3.53 3.05 4.82
N LEU A 67 4.22 3.87 4.02
CA LEU A 67 4.09 3.91 2.57
C LEU A 67 5.25 3.19 1.89
N VAL A 68 4.93 2.16 1.12
CA VAL A 68 5.83 1.53 0.16
C VAL A 68 5.60 2.18 -1.19
N PHE A 69 6.62 2.85 -1.70
CA PHE A 69 6.57 3.55 -2.98
C PHE A 69 6.74 2.58 -4.16
N GLN A 70 6.29 2.97 -5.33
CA GLN A 70 6.53 2.24 -6.58
C GLN A 70 8.04 2.02 -6.82
N GLU A 71 8.85 3.05 -6.60
CA GLU A 71 10.31 2.90 -6.53
C GLU A 71 10.72 2.39 -5.15
N PRO A 72 11.61 1.40 -5.03
CA PRO A 72 11.98 0.78 -3.74
C PRO A 72 12.59 1.73 -2.70
N ARG A 73 13.18 2.85 -3.12
CA ARG A 73 13.80 3.88 -2.27
C ARG A 73 14.68 3.29 -1.18
N LEU A 74 15.54 2.35 -1.57
CA LEU A 74 16.56 1.81 -0.68
C LEU A 74 17.68 2.85 -0.48
N LEU A 75 18.32 2.85 0.69
CA LEU A 75 19.49 3.67 0.97
C LEU A 75 20.67 3.14 0.16
N PRO A 76 21.14 3.84 -0.89
CA PRO A 76 22.14 3.30 -1.80
C PRO A 76 23.51 3.08 -1.16
N TRP A 77 23.80 3.80 -0.06
CA TRP A 77 25.04 3.72 0.73
C TRP A 77 24.95 2.75 1.90
N ARG A 78 23.93 1.87 1.93
CA ARG A 78 23.73 0.85 2.97
C ARG A 78 23.44 -0.50 2.32
N ARG A 79 23.94 -1.57 2.94
CA ARG A 79 23.63 -2.95 2.54
C ARG A 79 22.16 -3.28 2.79
N ILE A 80 21.66 -4.33 2.16
CA ILE A 80 20.22 -4.68 2.22
C ILE A 80 19.74 -4.94 3.64
N HIS A 81 20.48 -5.73 4.45
CA HIS A 81 20.10 -5.94 5.86
C HIS A 81 20.06 -4.62 6.64
N GLN A 82 21.00 -3.69 6.38
CA GLN A 82 21.03 -2.39 7.04
C GLN A 82 19.86 -1.48 6.63
N ASN A 83 19.36 -1.61 5.39
CA ASN A 83 18.16 -0.93 4.93
C ASN A 83 16.93 -1.30 5.76
N ILE A 84 16.90 -2.47 6.38
CA ILE A 84 15.83 -2.92 7.27
C ILE A 84 16.17 -2.62 8.74
N GLU A 85 17.41 -2.82 9.15
CA GLU A 85 17.85 -2.58 10.54
C GLU A 85 17.72 -1.11 10.96
N ILE A 86 18.11 -0.17 10.07
CA ILE A 86 18.14 1.28 10.40
C ILE A 86 16.77 1.78 10.86
N PRO A 87 15.66 1.57 10.13
CA PRO A 87 14.35 2.03 10.60
C PRO A 87 13.88 1.31 11.88
N LEU A 88 14.26 0.04 12.08
CA LEU A 88 13.95 -0.68 13.32
C LEU A 88 14.68 -0.09 14.53
N LEU A 89 15.96 0.25 14.36
CA LEU A 89 16.74 0.95 15.39
C LEU A 89 16.16 2.35 15.67
N ALA A 90 15.74 3.07 14.64
CA ALA A 90 15.08 4.36 14.79
C ALA A 90 13.73 4.26 15.52
N ALA A 91 13.03 3.14 15.38
CA ALA A 91 11.82 2.81 16.13
C ALA A 91 12.10 2.34 17.59
N GLY A 92 13.36 2.32 18.02
CA GLY A 92 13.74 2.01 19.40
C GLY A 92 14.04 0.55 19.70
N LEU A 93 14.10 -0.33 18.69
CA LEU A 93 14.45 -1.75 18.91
C LEU A 93 15.92 -1.88 19.30
N ALA A 94 16.22 -2.85 20.19
CA ALA A 94 17.58 -3.22 20.49
C ALA A 94 18.29 -3.78 19.25
N LYS A 95 19.61 -3.55 19.12
CA LYS A 95 20.39 -3.95 17.94
C LYS A 95 20.24 -5.43 17.58
N GLN A 96 20.29 -6.31 18.58
CA GLN A 96 20.15 -7.75 18.34
C GLN A 96 18.77 -8.13 17.80
N GLU A 97 17.71 -7.50 18.32
CA GLU A 97 16.34 -7.70 17.86
C GLU A 97 16.15 -7.16 16.43
N ALA A 98 16.64 -5.94 16.14
CA ALA A 98 16.59 -5.37 14.81
C ALA A 98 17.27 -6.27 13.76
N GLN A 99 18.45 -6.82 14.10
CA GLN A 99 19.16 -7.77 13.24
C GLN A 99 18.42 -9.09 13.05
N ALA A 100 17.84 -9.64 14.12
CA ALA A 100 17.05 -10.88 14.03
C ALA A 100 15.81 -10.67 13.14
N ARG A 101 15.09 -9.57 13.35
CA ARG A 101 13.90 -9.21 12.57
C ARG A 101 14.24 -8.93 11.11
N ALA A 102 15.35 -8.26 10.83
CA ALA A 102 15.82 -8.03 9.46
C ALA A 102 16.15 -9.36 8.75
N ARG A 103 16.86 -10.29 9.40
CA ARG A 103 17.13 -11.62 8.84
C ARG A 103 15.86 -12.40 8.57
N HIS A 104 14.91 -12.39 9.50
CA HIS A 104 13.62 -13.06 9.35
C HIS A 104 12.89 -12.58 8.10
N TRP A 105 12.73 -11.27 7.95
CA TRP A 105 11.98 -10.73 6.80
C TRP A 105 12.71 -10.89 5.48
N LEU A 106 14.04 -10.78 5.46
CA LEU A 106 14.82 -11.09 4.26
C LEU A 106 14.68 -12.55 3.83
N ALA A 107 14.60 -13.49 4.76
CA ALA A 107 14.34 -14.88 4.46
C ALA A 107 12.92 -15.06 3.88
N ARG A 108 11.90 -14.44 4.49
CA ARG A 108 10.50 -14.51 4.04
C ARG A 108 10.28 -13.98 2.62
N VAL A 109 11.02 -12.96 2.22
CA VAL A 109 10.95 -12.42 0.84
C VAL A 109 11.96 -13.06 -0.12
N GLY A 110 12.65 -14.15 0.28
CA GLY A 110 13.61 -14.88 -0.56
C GLY A 110 14.90 -14.12 -0.85
N LEU A 111 15.37 -13.27 0.07
CA LEU A 111 16.59 -12.46 -0.06
C LEU A 111 17.66 -12.77 0.99
N ALA A 112 17.59 -13.91 1.67
CA ALA A 112 18.56 -14.28 2.71
C ALA A 112 20.02 -14.27 2.20
N SER A 113 20.27 -14.85 1.01
CA SER A 113 21.59 -14.89 0.38
C SER A 113 22.10 -13.51 -0.06
N SER A 114 21.20 -12.58 -0.36
CA SER A 114 21.52 -11.22 -0.81
C SER A 114 21.54 -10.19 0.34
N SER A 115 21.46 -10.62 1.58
CA SER A 115 21.38 -9.74 2.75
C SER A 115 22.54 -8.74 2.86
N ARG A 116 23.73 -9.12 2.37
CA ARG A 116 24.95 -8.28 2.38
C ARG A 116 25.20 -7.53 1.08
N ALA A 117 24.35 -7.71 0.06
CA ALA A 117 24.46 -6.99 -1.19
C ALA A 117 24.16 -5.49 -1.01
N TRP A 118 24.64 -4.69 -1.97
CA TRP A 118 24.28 -3.28 -2.08
C TRP A 118 23.03 -3.12 -2.96
N PRO A 119 22.24 -2.05 -2.82
CA PRO A 119 21.06 -1.83 -3.64
C PRO A 119 21.28 -1.88 -5.15
N HIS A 120 22.43 -1.39 -5.64
CA HIS A 120 22.79 -1.41 -7.06
C HIS A 120 23.14 -2.79 -7.61
N GLU A 121 23.37 -3.78 -6.74
CA GLU A 121 23.63 -5.17 -7.12
C GLU A 121 22.35 -5.99 -7.27
N LEU A 122 21.19 -5.41 -6.88
CA LEU A 122 19.89 -6.08 -6.96
C LEU A 122 19.19 -5.84 -8.30
N SER A 123 18.45 -6.85 -8.76
CA SER A 123 17.43 -6.61 -9.79
C SER A 123 16.29 -5.74 -9.25
N GLY A 124 15.48 -5.13 -10.13
CA GLY A 124 14.33 -4.32 -9.72
C GLY A 124 13.37 -5.09 -8.82
N GLY A 125 13.07 -6.35 -9.14
CA GLY A 125 12.22 -7.21 -8.32
C GLY A 125 12.85 -7.55 -6.95
N MET A 126 14.17 -7.75 -6.88
CA MET A 126 14.86 -7.95 -5.60
C MET A 126 14.81 -6.69 -4.73
N ALA A 127 15.02 -5.52 -5.33
CA ALA A 127 14.94 -4.24 -4.63
C ALA A 127 13.52 -3.98 -4.08
N GLN A 128 12.49 -4.33 -4.87
CA GLN A 128 11.08 -4.22 -4.44
C GLN A 128 10.78 -5.16 -3.26
N ARG A 129 11.26 -6.41 -3.31
CA ARG A 129 11.14 -7.35 -2.19
C ARG A 129 11.83 -6.85 -0.92
N ALA A 130 13.01 -6.25 -1.05
CA ALA A 130 13.71 -5.64 0.07
C ALA A 130 12.94 -4.46 0.68
N ALA A 131 12.28 -3.63 -0.15
CA ALA A 131 11.42 -2.55 0.32
C ALA A 131 10.18 -3.07 1.08
N LEU A 132 9.55 -4.15 0.60
CA LEU A 132 8.46 -4.83 1.31
C LEU A 132 8.94 -5.43 2.64
N ALA A 133 10.09 -6.13 2.65
CA ALA A 133 10.67 -6.66 3.89
C ALA A 133 10.93 -5.56 4.93
N ARG A 134 11.41 -4.38 4.49
CA ARG A 134 11.60 -3.21 5.36
C ARG A 134 10.27 -2.73 5.94
N ALA A 135 9.22 -2.71 5.13
CA ALA A 135 7.89 -2.30 5.57
C ALA A 135 7.30 -3.26 6.61
N PHE A 136 7.29 -4.56 6.30
CA PHE A 136 6.74 -5.58 7.19
C PHE A 136 7.50 -5.69 8.51
N ALA A 137 8.83 -5.50 8.49
CA ALA A 137 9.65 -5.53 9.70
C ALA A 137 9.22 -4.48 10.73
N LEU A 138 8.67 -3.35 10.31
CA LEU A 138 8.19 -2.28 11.18
C LEU A 138 6.81 -2.54 11.80
N GLN A 139 6.08 -3.58 11.36
CA GLN A 139 4.74 -3.92 11.84
C GLN A 139 3.79 -2.69 11.84
N PRO A 140 3.54 -2.07 10.69
CA PRO A 140 2.66 -0.91 10.60
C PRO A 140 1.23 -1.27 11.00
N ASP A 141 0.46 -0.30 11.51
CA ASP A 141 -0.99 -0.40 11.71
C ASP A 141 -1.81 0.08 10.49
N LEU A 142 -1.13 0.74 9.54
CA LEU A 142 -1.64 1.07 8.21
C LEU A 142 -0.56 0.85 7.17
N LEU A 143 -0.79 -0.09 6.25
CA LEU A 143 0.10 -0.39 5.14
C LEU A 143 -0.44 0.24 3.85
N LEU A 144 0.34 1.15 3.27
CA LEU A 144 0.03 1.85 2.03
C LEU A 144 0.98 1.35 0.94
N LEU A 145 0.45 0.77 -0.12
CA LEU A 145 1.20 0.11 -1.19
C LEU A 145 0.95 0.81 -2.54
N ASP A 146 1.96 1.47 -3.07
CA ASP A 146 1.90 2.14 -4.38
C ASP A 146 2.54 1.25 -5.44
N GLU A 147 1.72 0.46 -6.14
CA GLU A 147 2.14 -0.49 -7.20
C GLU A 147 3.28 -1.43 -6.78
N PRO A 148 3.17 -2.12 -5.65
CA PRO A 148 4.29 -2.82 -5.02
C PRO A 148 4.81 -4.02 -5.81
N PHE A 149 4.09 -4.46 -6.85
CA PHE A 149 4.39 -5.67 -7.59
C PHE A 149 4.71 -5.43 -9.07
N SER A 150 4.76 -4.17 -9.53
CA SER A 150 4.91 -3.81 -10.95
C SER A 150 6.19 -4.36 -11.60
N ALA A 151 7.27 -4.55 -10.84
CA ALA A 151 8.57 -5.04 -11.32
C ALA A 151 8.76 -6.56 -11.12
N LEU A 152 7.69 -7.31 -10.77
CA LEU A 152 7.77 -8.72 -10.41
C LEU A 152 7.16 -9.62 -11.49
N ASP A 153 7.69 -10.84 -11.62
CA ASP A 153 7.05 -11.89 -12.40
C ASP A 153 5.72 -12.38 -11.74
N PRO A 154 4.81 -13.01 -12.51
CA PRO A 154 3.49 -13.36 -12.00
C PRO A 154 3.49 -14.30 -10.80
N ALA A 155 4.41 -15.28 -10.74
CA ALA A 155 4.47 -16.26 -9.66
C ALA A 155 4.92 -15.57 -8.35
N LEU A 156 5.99 -14.79 -8.42
CA LEU A 156 6.52 -14.04 -7.29
C LEU A 156 5.54 -12.97 -6.80
N ARG A 157 4.77 -12.35 -7.71
CA ARG A 157 3.71 -11.40 -7.39
C ARG A 157 2.61 -12.04 -6.54
N ALA A 158 2.15 -13.24 -6.93
CA ALA A 158 1.15 -13.98 -6.17
C ALA A 158 1.65 -14.35 -4.75
N ASP A 159 2.89 -14.80 -4.63
CA ASP A 159 3.49 -15.16 -3.33
C ASP A 159 3.64 -13.95 -2.40
N LEU A 160 4.08 -12.82 -2.94
CA LEU A 160 4.20 -11.59 -2.14
C LEU A 160 2.84 -10.96 -1.82
N GLY A 161 1.86 -11.12 -2.70
CA GLY A 161 0.47 -10.74 -2.41
C GLY A 161 -0.08 -11.50 -1.20
N LYS A 162 0.11 -12.82 -1.16
CA LYS A 162 -0.25 -13.65 0.02
C LYS A 162 0.50 -13.19 1.27
N LEU A 163 1.81 -12.92 1.15
CA LEU A 163 2.62 -12.43 2.26
C LEU A 163 2.11 -11.08 2.81
N CYS A 164 1.64 -10.17 1.94
CA CYS A 164 1.00 -8.92 2.37
C CYS A 164 -0.27 -9.21 3.18
N VAL A 165 -1.14 -10.11 2.70
CA VAL A 165 -2.38 -10.49 3.39
C VAL A 165 -2.08 -11.12 4.76
N GLU A 166 -1.13 -12.06 4.83
CA GLU A 166 -0.70 -12.67 6.09
C GLU A 166 -0.17 -11.62 7.06
N CYS A 167 0.72 -10.72 6.60
CA CYS A 167 1.29 -9.68 7.45
C CYS A 167 0.22 -8.75 8.02
N VAL A 168 -0.76 -8.37 7.22
CA VAL A 168 -1.88 -7.53 7.63
C VAL A 168 -2.79 -8.27 8.62
N ALA A 169 -3.08 -9.56 8.38
CA ALA A 169 -3.89 -10.38 9.26
C ALA A 169 -3.22 -10.57 10.64
N ASP A 170 -1.90 -10.85 10.65
CA ASP A 170 -1.12 -11.07 11.89
C ASP A 170 -1.04 -9.82 12.77
N THR A 171 -1.04 -8.63 12.16
CA THR A 171 -0.90 -7.36 12.87
C THR A 171 -2.23 -6.64 13.15
N GLY A 172 -3.32 -7.07 12.50
CA GLY A 172 -4.59 -6.34 12.49
C GLY A 172 -4.51 -4.99 11.75
N ALA A 173 -3.48 -4.80 10.93
CA ALA A 173 -3.29 -3.57 10.17
C ALA A 173 -4.39 -3.37 9.12
N ALA A 174 -4.68 -2.13 8.78
CA ALA A 174 -5.42 -1.81 7.56
C ALA A 174 -4.46 -1.74 6.36
N MET A 175 -4.98 -1.98 5.15
CA MET A 175 -4.19 -1.92 3.92
C MET A 175 -4.90 -1.12 2.83
N LEU A 176 -4.15 -0.26 2.15
CA LEU A 176 -4.58 0.44 0.95
C LEU A 176 -3.57 0.16 -0.16
N CYS A 177 -3.98 -0.56 -1.21
CA CYS A 177 -3.10 -1.05 -2.26
C CYS A 177 -3.51 -0.53 -3.63
N ILE A 178 -2.60 0.15 -4.32
CA ILE A 178 -2.78 0.54 -5.73
C ILE A 178 -2.24 -0.57 -6.63
N SER A 179 -3.02 -0.96 -7.65
CA SER A 179 -2.53 -1.74 -8.78
C SER A 179 -3.15 -1.25 -10.08
N HIS A 180 -2.37 -1.30 -11.16
CA HIS A 180 -2.87 -1.12 -12.53
C HIS A 180 -3.58 -2.37 -13.05
N HIS A 181 -3.42 -3.50 -12.39
CA HIS A 181 -4.00 -4.79 -12.76
C HIS A 181 -5.03 -5.21 -11.71
N PRO A 182 -6.32 -4.93 -11.90
CA PRO A 182 -7.36 -5.22 -10.92
C PRO A 182 -7.41 -6.69 -10.46
N HIS A 183 -7.07 -7.63 -11.34
CA HIS A 183 -7.03 -9.08 -11.02
C HIS A 183 -6.01 -9.43 -9.93
N GLU A 184 -4.95 -8.62 -9.75
CA GLU A 184 -3.95 -8.82 -8.70
C GLU A 184 -4.51 -8.53 -7.30
N LEU A 185 -5.56 -7.74 -7.22
CA LEU A 185 -6.16 -7.32 -5.97
C LEU A 185 -7.22 -8.29 -5.45
N VAL A 186 -7.77 -9.17 -6.30
CA VAL A 186 -8.94 -10.01 -5.98
C VAL A 186 -8.75 -10.82 -4.70
N ASP A 187 -7.56 -11.43 -4.53
CA ASP A 187 -7.25 -12.26 -3.35
C ASP A 187 -6.61 -11.46 -2.20
N MET A 188 -6.38 -10.18 -2.40
CA MET A 188 -5.64 -9.35 -1.45
C MET A 188 -6.51 -8.38 -0.66
N VAL A 189 -7.67 -7.99 -1.20
CA VAL A 189 -8.47 -6.89 -0.65
C VAL A 189 -9.93 -7.30 -0.43
N ASP A 190 -10.58 -6.63 0.49
CA ASP A 190 -11.99 -6.90 0.83
C ASP A 190 -12.94 -6.16 -0.12
N ARG A 191 -12.51 -5.02 -0.66
CA ARG A 191 -13.21 -4.24 -1.69
C ARG A 191 -12.25 -3.39 -2.51
N CYS A 192 -12.73 -2.93 -3.66
CA CYS A 192 -12.01 -1.99 -4.51
C CYS A 192 -12.75 -0.67 -4.66
N ILE A 193 -11.99 0.38 -4.91
CA ILE A 193 -12.47 1.68 -5.37
C ILE A 193 -11.78 2.05 -6.68
N VAL A 194 -12.46 2.82 -7.53
CA VAL A 194 -11.86 3.40 -8.72
C VAL A 194 -11.76 4.92 -8.56
N ILE A 195 -10.61 5.46 -8.98
CA ILE A 195 -10.44 6.91 -9.14
C ILE A 195 -10.56 7.23 -10.62
N ALA A 196 -11.65 7.89 -10.99
CA ALA A 196 -11.94 8.35 -12.35
C ALA A 196 -12.64 9.72 -12.27
N ASP A 197 -12.41 10.56 -13.26
CA ASP A 197 -13.03 11.90 -13.36
C ASP A 197 -12.91 12.72 -12.06
N ARG A 198 -11.76 12.59 -11.38
CA ARG A 198 -11.44 13.24 -10.08
C ARG A 198 -12.31 12.81 -8.90
N LYS A 199 -13.10 11.75 -9.05
CA LYS A 199 -14.00 11.19 -8.04
C LYS A 199 -13.56 9.78 -7.64
N ILE A 200 -14.01 9.37 -6.45
CA ILE A 200 -13.88 8.00 -5.95
C ILE A 200 -15.25 7.33 -6.05
N THR A 201 -15.28 6.14 -6.65
CA THR A 201 -16.49 5.30 -6.70
C THR A 201 -16.14 3.85 -6.36
N PRO A 202 -17.10 3.04 -5.83
CA PRO A 202 -16.90 1.61 -5.63
C PRO A 202 -16.60 0.91 -6.96
N PHE A 203 -15.77 -0.14 -6.87
CA PHE A 203 -15.44 -1.00 -8.00
C PHE A 203 -15.69 -2.47 -7.61
N ALA A 204 -16.50 -3.19 -8.40
CA ALA A 204 -16.83 -4.58 -8.10
C ALA A 204 -15.62 -5.51 -8.27
N LEU A 205 -15.28 -6.30 -7.24
CA LEU A 205 -14.18 -7.28 -7.28
C LEU A 205 -14.40 -8.36 -8.37
N GLU A 206 -15.64 -8.75 -8.62
CA GLU A 206 -16.00 -9.70 -9.69
C GLU A 206 -15.62 -9.18 -11.08
N ALA A 207 -15.76 -7.87 -11.30
CA ALA A 207 -15.30 -7.22 -12.52
C ALA A 207 -13.75 -7.19 -12.59
N ALA A 208 -13.07 -7.08 -11.45
CA ALA A 208 -11.62 -7.17 -11.37
C ALA A 208 -11.13 -8.57 -11.79
N ALA A 209 -11.79 -9.64 -11.35
CA ALA A 209 -11.46 -11.02 -11.69
C ALA A 209 -11.64 -11.34 -13.19
N SER A 210 -12.60 -10.69 -13.85
CA SER A 210 -12.89 -10.93 -15.28
C SER A 210 -12.05 -10.12 -16.26
N GLY A 211 -11.16 -9.23 -15.78
CA GLY A 211 -10.35 -8.33 -16.62
C GLY A 211 -11.17 -7.28 -17.40
N ARG A 212 -12.47 -7.14 -17.12
CA ARG A 212 -13.32 -6.15 -17.77
C ARG A 212 -13.14 -4.77 -17.12
N GLN A 213 -13.03 -3.73 -17.91
CA GLN A 213 -13.21 -2.36 -17.43
C GLN A 213 -14.66 -2.22 -16.96
N ALA A 214 -14.88 -2.28 -15.66
CA ALA A 214 -16.22 -2.15 -15.10
C ALA A 214 -16.63 -0.67 -15.09
N ALA A 215 -17.86 -0.42 -15.47
CA ALA A 215 -18.50 0.87 -15.23
C ALA A 215 -18.60 1.11 -13.71
N PRO A 216 -18.39 2.34 -13.21
CA PRO A 216 -18.51 2.65 -11.80
C PRO A 216 -19.91 2.35 -11.27
N LEU A 217 -20.00 1.73 -10.08
CA LEU A 217 -21.25 1.50 -9.39
C LEU A 217 -21.83 2.83 -8.86
N PRO A 218 -23.15 3.00 -8.79
CA PRO A 218 -23.77 4.25 -8.34
C PRO A 218 -23.44 4.56 -6.86
N HIS A 219 -23.25 5.82 -6.55
CA HIS A 219 -22.75 6.42 -5.30
C HIS A 219 -23.39 5.96 -3.98
N ARG A 220 -24.57 5.33 -4.03
CA ARG A 220 -25.38 4.98 -2.85
C ARG A 220 -24.86 3.77 -2.04
N ALA A 221 -23.91 3.00 -2.60
CA ALA A 221 -23.40 1.75 -1.97
C ALA A 221 -22.26 1.98 -0.96
N LEU A 222 -21.70 3.19 -0.85
CA LEU A 222 -20.52 3.46 -0.01
C LEU A 222 -20.84 3.62 1.49
N LEU A 223 -22.10 3.91 1.84
CA LEU A 223 -22.46 4.26 3.22
C LEU A 223 -23.19 3.14 4.00
N ASN A 224 -23.63 2.06 3.34
CA ASN A 224 -24.55 1.08 3.92
C ASN A 224 -24.08 -0.38 3.86
N GLN A 225 -22.80 -0.68 3.81
CA GLN A 225 -22.36 -2.06 4.05
C GLN A 225 -22.12 -2.26 5.55
N GLU A 226 -23.17 -2.74 6.25
CA GLU A 226 -23.03 -3.34 7.56
C GLU A 226 -22.13 -4.59 7.45
N PRO A 227 -21.30 -4.89 8.48
CA PRO A 227 -20.47 -6.09 8.47
C PRO A 227 -21.37 -7.33 8.43
N PRO A 228 -20.95 -8.44 7.79
CA PRO A 228 -21.68 -9.69 7.87
C PRO A 228 -21.78 -10.10 9.33
N THR A 229 -22.99 -10.23 9.82
CA THR A 229 -23.30 -10.84 11.12
C THR A 229 -22.83 -12.30 11.08
N SER A 230 -22.05 -12.65 12.07
CA SER A 230 -21.47 -13.97 12.38
C SER A 230 -22.44 -15.14 12.19
#